data_ce7e55a8ab0d2b57fc304b10c58684f4
#
_entry.id   ce7e55a8ab0d2b57fc304b10c58684f4
#
_cell.length_a   1.000
_cell.length_b   1.000
_cell.length_c   1.000
_cell.angle_alpha   90.00
_cell.angle_beta   90.00
_cell.angle_gamma   90.00
#
_symmetry.space_group_name_H-M   'P 1'
#
loop_
_entity.id
_entity.type
_entity.pdbx_description
1 polymer ?
#
loop_
_entity_poly.entity_id
_entity_poly.type
_entity_poly.pdbx_seq_one_letter_code
_entity_poly.pdbx_strand_id
1 'polypeptide(L)'
;MSGVLIYSEKEAKRNTFAINKFKEELGVTLAINDYDGSADYIINRTNNYKIAEKFEKKGIRVFNPSSLSKLANNKQLCYEFMEKNGIEILPINYKEVPAVKKPIDGHGGQGVVMINEKENFESGFVYQKPCATLGKDLRVCHSLTKKMQEQSLAPQGFAGF
;
A
#
# COMPACT_ATOMS: atom_id res chain seq x y z
N MET A 1 26.92 5.70 6.13
CA MET A 1 25.50 6.14 6.20
C MET A 1 24.74 5.15 7.06
N SER A 2 24.05 5.64 8.09
CA SER A 2 23.21 4.83 8.99
C SER A 2 21.75 4.92 8.55
N GLY A 3 21.20 3.82 8.05
CA GLY A 3 19.80 3.75 7.66
C GLY A 3 18.96 3.02 8.71
N VAL A 4 17.69 3.42 8.87
CA VAL A 4 16.75 2.73 9.75
C VAL A 4 15.52 2.31 8.97
N LEU A 5 15.17 1.03 9.12
CA LEU A 5 13.98 0.40 8.53
C LEU A 5 12.92 0.29 9.62
N ILE A 6 11.76 0.92 9.42
CA ILE A 6 10.67 0.91 10.40
C ILE A 6 9.51 0.05 9.90
N TYR A 7 9.12 -0.93 10.71
CA TYR A 7 7.94 -1.77 10.50
C TYR A 7 7.01 -1.72 11.71
N SER A 8 5.72 -1.92 11.51
CA SER A 8 4.85 -2.31 12.62
C SER A 8 5.20 -3.73 13.09
N GLU A 9 4.96 -4.06 14.34
CA GLU A 9 5.25 -5.39 14.89
C GLU A 9 4.59 -6.51 14.07
N LYS A 10 3.31 -6.33 13.72
CA LYS A 10 2.55 -7.28 12.89
C LYS A 10 3.20 -7.50 11.53
N GLU A 11 3.57 -6.43 10.84
CA GLU A 11 4.13 -6.53 9.50
C GLU A 11 5.60 -6.99 9.53
N ALA A 12 6.36 -6.71 10.59
CA ALA A 12 7.70 -7.24 10.76
C ALA A 12 7.70 -8.78 10.82
N LYS A 13 6.76 -9.37 11.56
CA LYS A 13 6.60 -10.83 11.63
C LYS A 13 6.28 -11.46 10.28
N ARG A 14 5.53 -10.76 9.41
CA ARG A 14 5.12 -11.25 8.09
C ARG A 14 6.17 -11.04 7.00
N ASN A 15 7.07 -10.08 7.17
CA ASN A 15 8.01 -9.64 6.15
C ASN A 15 9.48 -9.95 6.50
N THR A 16 9.74 -11.00 7.26
CA THR A 16 11.08 -11.38 7.74
C THR A 16 12.09 -11.50 6.59
N PHE A 17 11.69 -12.11 5.48
CA PHE A 17 12.56 -12.22 4.30
C PHE A 17 12.98 -10.84 3.77
N ALA A 18 12.03 -9.94 3.56
CA ALA A 18 12.31 -8.59 3.06
C ALA A 18 13.18 -7.78 4.05
N ILE A 19 12.92 -7.92 5.35
CA ILE A 19 13.72 -7.26 6.40
C ILE A 19 15.17 -7.74 6.35
N ASN A 20 15.40 -9.06 6.23
CA ASN A 20 16.73 -9.60 6.13
C ASN A 20 17.47 -9.10 4.87
N LYS A 21 16.78 -9.04 3.74
CA LYS A 21 17.35 -8.47 2.51
C LYS A 21 17.73 -7.00 2.66
N PHE A 22 16.87 -6.18 3.27
CA PHE A 22 17.23 -4.78 3.56
C PHE A 22 18.46 -4.67 4.45
N LYS A 23 18.59 -5.53 5.48
CA LYS A 23 19.76 -5.55 6.35
C LYS A 23 21.03 -5.99 5.63
N GLU A 24 20.93 -7.05 4.82
CA GLU A 24 22.05 -7.57 4.04
C GLU A 24 22.56 -6.58 2.99
N GLU A 25 21.66 -5.98 2.23
CA GLU A 25 22.02 -5.15 1.08
C GLU A 25 22.33 -3.69 1.46
N LEU A 26 21.68 -3.16 2.49
CA LEU A 26 21.77 -1.74 2.84
C LEU A 26 22.35 -1.49 4.24
N GLY A 27 22.60 -2.53 5.04
CA GLY A 27 23.15 -2.40 6.38
C GLY A 27 22.21 -1.64 7.36
N VAL A 28 20.90 -1.64 7.11
CA VAL A 28 19.94 -0.89 7.93
C VAL A 28 19.65 -1.58 9.26
N THR A 29 19.36 -0.76 10.28
CA THR A 29 18.86 -1.25 11.58
C THR A 29 17.34 -1.32 11.55
N LEU A 30 16.76 -2.41 12.08
CA LEU A 30 15.30 -2.55 12.22
C LEU A 30 14.82 -1.84 13.49
N ALA A 31 13.79 -1.01 13.34
CA ALA A 31 13.01 -0.45 14.44
C ALA A 31 11.54 -0.90 14.32
N ILE A 32 10.89 -1.09 15.45
CA ILE A 32 9.50 -1.56 15.50
C ILE A 32 8.59 -0.42 15.96
N ASN A 33 7.53 -0.17 15.19
CA ASN A 33 6.48 0.84 15.37
C ASN A 33 6.95 2.28 15.23
N ASP A 34 8.04 2.69 15.87
CA ASP A 34 8.61 4.04 15.79
C ASP A 34 10.13 4.01 16.05
N TYR A 35 10.78 5.16 15.87
CA TYR A 35 12.21 5.36 16.11
C TYR A 35 12.47 6.82 16.53
N ASP A 36 13.26 7.01 17.58
CA ASP A 36 13.59 8.35 18.09
C ASP A 36 15.08 8.72 17.98
N GLY A 37 15.91 7.78 17.51
CA GLY A 37 17.35 8.01 17.34
C GLY A 37 17.69 8.86 16.12
N SER A 38 19.00 9.03 15.88
CA SER A 38 19.55 9.66 14.68
C SER A 38 19.73 8.64 13.56
N ALA A 39 19.49 9.07 12.33
CA ALA A 39 19.74 8.29 11.12
C ALA A 39 20.00 9.23 9.95
N ASP A 40 20.77 8.76 8.96
CA ASP A 40 20.99 9.51 7.72
C ASP A 40 19.78 9.41 6.79
N TYR A 41 19.06 8.31 6.85
CA TYR A 41 17.81 8.10 6.13
C TYR A 41 16.90 7.07 6.82
N ILE A 42 15.61 7.14 6.53
CA ILE A 42 14.57 6.24 7.04
C ILE A 42 13.89 5.51 5.89
N ILE A 43 13.65 4.22 6.06
CA ILE A 43 12.77 3.41 5.21
C ILE A 43 11.52 3.10 6.03
N ASN A 44 10.45 3.88 5.84
CA ASN A 44 9.19 3.67 6.54
C ASN A 44 8.31 2.64 5.80
N ARG A 45 8.13 1.47 6.40
CA ARG A 45 7.27 0.39 5.90
C ARG A 45 5.99 0.22 6.72
N THR A 46 5.68 1.20 7.56
CA THR A 46 4.40 1.28 8.25
C THR A 46 3.36 2.00 7.38
N ASN A 47 2.08 1.84 7.71
CA ASN A 47 1.00 2.61 7.07
C ASN A 47 0.83 4.01 7.68
N ASN A 48 1.61 4.32 8.72
CA ASN A 48 1.54 5.60 9.41
C ASN A 48 2.46 6.63 8.75
N TYR A 49 1.89 7.47 7.89
CA TYR A 49 2.63 8.54 7.22
C TYR A 49 3.21 9.59 8.19
N LYS A 50 2.64 9.73 9.41
CA LYS A 50 3.12 10.68 10.42
C LYS A 50 4.53 10.35 10.91
N ILE A 51 4.94 9.07 10.84
CA ILE A 51 6.31 8.66 11.12
C ILE A 51 7.26 9.26 10.08
N ALA A 52 6.92 9.16 8.80
CA ALA A 52 7.72 9.78 7.75
C ALA A 52 7.78 11.31 7.92
N GLU A 53 6.64 11.96 8.17
CA GLU A 53 6.54 13.40 8.39
C GLU A 53 7.40 13.90 9.58
N LYS A 54 7.48 13.11 10.66
CA LYS A 54 8.33 13.39 11.84
C LYS A 54 9.80 13.50 11.46
N PHE A 55 10.31 12.61 10.60
CA PHE A 55 11.70 12.62 10.17
C PHE A 55 11.97 13.66 9.09
N GLU A 56 11.05 13.87 8.16
CA GLU A 56 11.14 14.92 7.15
C GLU A 56 11.26 16.31 7.79
N LYS A 57 10.50 16.59 8.87
CA LYS A 57 10.62 17.83 9.67
C LYS A 57 11.99 18.02 10.32
N LYS A 58 12.74 16.94 10.52
CA LYS A 58 14.14 16.97 11.01
C LYS A 58 15.16 17.05 9.86
N GLY A 59 14.74 17.19 8.61
CA GLY A 59 15.59 17.19 7.43
C GLY A 59 16.14 15.82 7.04
N ILE A 60 15.62 14.74 7.62
CA ILE A 60 16.04 13.37 7.32
C ILE A 60 15.24 12.85 6.12
N ARG A 61 15.96 12.29 5.14
CA ARG A 61 15.33 11.68 3.97
C ARG A 61 14.54 10.44 4.33
N VAL A 62 13.29 10.35 3.86
CA VAL A 62 12.42 9.20 4.12
C VAL A 62 11.98 8.53 2.82
N PHE A 63 11.97 7.21 2.80
CA PHE A 63 11.43 6.37 1.75
C PHE A 63 10.26 5.54 2.33
N ASN A 64 9.01 5.70 1.85
CA ASN A 64 8.51 6.69 0.89
C ASN A 64 8.21 8.00 1.63
N PRO A 65 8.19 9.15 0.92
CA PRO A 65 7.82 10.43 1.51
C PRO A 65 6.43 10.39 2.17
N SER A 66 6.24 11.22 3.20
CA SER A 66 4.97 11.28 3.96
C SER A 66 3.78 11.62 3.07
N SER A 67 3.96 12.53 2.11
CA SER A 67 2.93 12.93 1.14
C SER A 67 2.47 11.75 0.29
N LEU A 68 3.41 10.95 -0.24
CA LEU A 68 3.10 9.76 -1.01
C LEU A 68 2.45 8.68 -0.14
N SER A 69 2.97 8.46 1.07
CA SER A 69 2.42 7.48 2.01
C SER A 69 0.99 7.82 2.42
N LYS A 70 0.70 9.11 2.68
CA LYS A 70 -0.64 9.61 2.98
C LYS A 70 -1.61 9.36 1.84
N LEU A 71 -1.18 9.66 0.60
CA LEU A 71 -1.98 9.47 -0.60
C LEU A 71 -2.24 7.97 -0.85
N ALA A 72 -1.19 7.15 -0.89
CA ALA A 72 -1.27 5.74 -1.25
C ALA A 72 -2.03 4.88 -0.22
N ASN A 73 -2.02 5.28 1.06
CA ASN A 73 -2.72 4.56 2.13
C ASN A 73 -4.18 5.00 2.31
N ASN A 74 -4.69 5.90 1.48
CA ASN A 74 -6.08 6.33 1.47
C ASN A 74 -6.66 6.18 0.06
N LYS A 75 -7.52 5.18 -0.14
CA LYS A 75 -8.08 4.87 -1.47
C LYS A 75 -8.87 6.01 -2.07
N GLN A 76 -9.63 6.75 -1.25
CA GLN A 76 -10.40 7.89 -1.73
C GLN A 76 -9.47 8.97 -2.30
N LEU A 77 -8.48 9.40 -1.51
CA LEU A 77 -7.50 10.40 -1.94
C LEU A 77 -6.69 9.92 -3.16
N CYS A 78 -6.33 8.63 -3.19
CA CYS A 78 -5.58 8.06 -4.30
C CYS A 78 -6.37 8.10 -5.61
N TYR A 79 -7.65 7.72 -5.59
CA TYR A 79 -8.52 7.75 -6.76
C TYR A 79 -8.80 9.18 -7.22
N GLU A 80 -9.10 10.11 -6.31
CA GLU A 80 -9.27 11.54 -6.62
C GLU A 80 -8.01 12.14 -7.26
N PHE A 81 -6.83 11.77 -6.75
CA PHE A 81 -5.56 12.17 -7.34
C PHE A 81 -5.38 11.62 -8.77
N MET A 82 -5.72 10.34 -8.99
CA MET A 82 -5.64 9.71 -10.30
C MET A 82 -6.56 10.42 -11.30
N GLU A 83 -7.83 10.64 -10.95
CA GLU A 83 -8.79 11.36 -11.79
C GLU A 83 -8.31 12.78 -12.14
N LYS A 84 -7.85 13.51 -11.13
CA LYS A 84 -7.31 14.88 -11.32
C LYS A 84 -6.12 14.93 -12.27
N ASN A 85 -5.34 13.87 -12.35
CA ASN A 85 -4.16 13.78 -13.22
C ASN A 85 -4.44 13.03 -14.54
N GLY A 86 -5.69 12.79 -14.89
CA GLY A 86 -6.09 12.15 -16.15
C GLY A 86 -5.74 10.66 -16.21
N ILE A 87 -5.51 10.01 -15.07
CA ILE A 87 -5.30 8.56 -15.00
C ILE A 87 -6.69 7.90 -14.94
N GLU A 88 -6.98 7.09 -15.93
CA GLU A 88 -8.25 6.39 -16.00
C GLU A 88 -8.42 5.38 -14.86
N ILE A 89 -9.54 5.46 -14.17
CA ILE A 89 -9.92 4.53 -13.11
C ILE A 89 -11.36 4.06 -13.31
N LEU A 90 -11.71 2.94 -12.70
CA LEU A 90 -13.12 2.55 -12.61
C LEU A 90 -13.87 3.56 -11.74
N PRO A 91 -15.09 3.98 -12.15
CA PRO A 91 -15.89 4.98 -11.44
C PRO A 91 -16.00 4.69 -9.94
N ILE A 92 -15.68 5.69 -9.13
CA ILE A 92 -15.88 5.70 -7.66
C ILE A 92 -17.17 6.44 -7.30
N ASN A 93 -17.58 6.37 -6.05
CA ASN A 93 -18.88 6.85 -5.58
C ASN A 93 -20.05 6.23 -6.36
N TYR A 94 -19.86 5.00 -6.79
CA TYR A 94 -20.79 4.26 -7.64
C TYR A 94 -21.99 3.80 -6.84
N LYS A 95 -23.20 4.26 -7.25
CA LYS A 95 -24.46 4.09 -6.50
C LYS A 95 -25.35 2.98 -7.02
N GLU A 96 -24.90 2.28 -8.05
CA GLU A 96 -25.63 1.15 -8.63
C GLU A 96 -25.05 -0.18 -8.12
N VAL A 97 -25.79 -1.26 -8.35
CA VAL A 97 -25.34 -2.62 -8.05
C VAL A 97 -25.21 -3.43 -9.36
N PRO A 98 -24.26 -4.36 -9.42
CA PRO A 98 -23.28 -4.70 -8.39
C PRO A 98 -22.21 -3.62 -8.18
N ALA A 99 -21.73 -3.45 -6.95
CA ALA A 99 -20.67 -2.53 -6.59
C ALA A 99 -19.59 -3.23 -5.75
N VAL A 100 -18.36 -2.72 -5.78
CA VAL A 100 -17.28 -3.17 -4.90
C VAL A 100 -17.10 -2.15 -3.77
N LYS A 101 -17.40 -2.56 -2.55
CA LYS A 101 -17.19 -1.79 -1.32
C LYS A 101 -15.80 -2.07 -0.77
N LYS A 102 -15.02 -1.04 -0.50
CA LYS A 102 -13.62 -1.14 -0.05
C LYS A 102 -13.39 -0.20 1.13
N PRO A 103 -12.81 -0.64 2.24
CA PRO A 103 -12.36 0.28 3.29
C PRO A 103 -11.36 1.29 2.72
N ILE A 104 -11.49 2.57 3.09
CA ILE A 104 -10.62 3.65 2.60
C ILE A 104 -9.15 3.36 2.93
N ASP A 105 -8.87 2.88 4.12
CA ASP A 105 -7.53 2.57 4.65
C ASP A 105 -7.18 1.07 4.62
N GLY A 106 -8.04 0.23 4.04
CA GLY A 106 -7.84 -1.23 3.97
C GLY A 106 -6.65 -1.63 3.09
N HIS A 107 -5.96 -2.71 3.48
CA HIS A 107 -4.79 -3.25 2.80
C HIS A 107 -4.95 -4.74 2.51
N GLY A 108 -4.29 -5.21 1.43
CA GLY A 108 -4.25 -6.63 1.10
C GLY A 108 -5.61 -7.27 0.83
N GLY A 109 -6.59 -6.51 0.34
CA GLY A 109 -7.92 -6.99 0.03
C GLY A 109 -8.84 -7.19 1.25
N GLN A 110 -8.37 -6.92 2.47
CA GLN A 110 -9.18 -7.08 3.68
C GLN A 110 -10.37 -6.10 3.66
N GLY A 111 -11.57 -6.63 3.98
CA GLY A 111 -12.80 -5.85 4.02
C GLY A 111 -13.32 -5.40 2.64
N VAL A 112 -12.76 -5.92 1.55
CA VAL A 112 -13.32 -5.70 0.21
C VAL A 112 -14.45 -6.70 0.00
N VAL A 113 -15.65 -6.20 -0.33
CA VAL A 113 -16.82 -7.03 -0.56
C VAL A 113 -17.57 -6.60 -1.82
N MET A 114 -18.21 -7.56 -2.46
CA MET A 114 -19.16 -7.29 -3.56
C MET A 114 -20.53 -7.01 -2.97
N ILE A 115 -21.13 -5.90 -3.35
CA ILE A 115 -22.47 -5.51 -2.97
C ILE A 115 -23.40 -5.79 -4.15
N ASN A 116 -24.37 -6.67 -3.96
CA ASN A 116 -25.33 -7.08 -4.99
C ASN A 116 -26.75 -6.48 -4.77
N GLU A 117 -27.00 -5.96 -3.57
CA GLU A 117 -28.25 -5.32 -3.20
C GLU A 117 -27.98 -3.86 -2.80
N LYS A 118 -28.95 -2.98 -3.06
CA LYS A 118 -28.80 -1.56 -2.69
C LYS A 118 -28.73 -1.42 -1.17
N GLU A 119 -27.69 -0.77 -0.70
CA GLU A 119 -27.50 -0.41 0.70
C GLU A 119 -27.22 1.09 0.84
N ASN A 120 -27.32 1.61 2.07
CA ASN A 120 -26.88 2.96 2.37
C ASN A 120 -25.36 3.04 2.34
N PHE A 121 -24.84 4.11 1.77
CA PHE A 121 -23.39 4.35 1.78
C PHE A 121 -22.91 4.64 3.19
N GLU A 122 -21.91 3.88 3.60
CA GLU A 122 -21.24 4.05 4.87
C GLU A 122 -20.01 4.96 4.73
N SER A 123 -19.79 5.81 5.72
CA SER A 123 -18.53 6.55 5.82
C SER A 123 -17.36 5.58 6.05
N GLY A 124 -16.18 5.94 5.55
CA GLY A 124 -14.98 5.09 5.67
C GLY A 124 -14.84 4.04 4.57
N PHE A 125 -15.73 4.03 3.58
CA PHE A 125 -15.65 3.11 2.43
C PHE A 125 -15.67 3.87 1.10
N VAL A 126 -14.99 3.28 0.11
CA VAL A 126 -15.12 3.63 -1.30
C VAL A 126 -16.00 2.59 -1.97
N TYR A 127 -16.99 3.05 -2.72
CA TYR A 127 -17.84 2.23 -3.58
C TYR A 127 -17.40 2.43 -5.02
N GLN A 128 -17.02 1.36 -5.69
CA GLN A 128 -16.46 1.41 -7.03
C GLN A 128 -17.23 0.49 -7.97
N LYS A 129 -17.38 0.92 -9.23
CA LYS A 129 -17.91 0.05 -10.28
C LYS A 129 -17.03 -1.20 -10.41
N PRO A 130 -17.61 -2.42 -10.45
CA PRO A 130 -16.82 -3.62 -10.65
C PRO A 130 -16.20 -3.67 -12.04
N CYS A 131 -15.03 -4.29 -12.15
CA CYS A 131 -14.41 -4.58 -13.43
C CYS A 131 -15.22 -5.65 -14.17
N ALA A 132 -15.30 -5.56 -15.50
CA ALA A 132 -15.95 -6.57 -16.33
C ALA A 132 -15.26 -7.96 -16.24
N THR A 133 -13.98 -8.00 -15.88
CA THR A 133 -13.20 -9.24 -15.72
C THR A 133 -13.12 -9.66 -14.25
N LEU A 134 -14.28 -9.90 -13.63
CA LEU A 134 -14.35 -10.38 -12.23
C LEU A 134 -13.48 -11.61 -12.00
N GLY A 135 -12.75 -11.64 -10.89
CA GLY A 135 -11.88 -12.73 -10.50
C GLY A 135 -10.52 -12.78 -11.20
N LYS A 136 -10.19 -11.79 -12.03
CA LYS A 136 -8.86 -11.66 -12.63
C LYS A 136 -8.20 -10.37 -12.14
N ASP A 137 -6.97 -10.49 -11.66
CA ASP A 137 -6.13 -9.36 -11.26
C ASP A 137 -4.88 -9.33 -12.13
N LEU A 138 -4.52 -8.14 -12.64
CA LEU A 138 -3.27 -7.93 -13.36
C LEU A 138 -2.30 -7.24 -12.40
N ARG A 139 -1.25 -7.94 -12.03
CA ARG A 139 -0.17 -7.37 -11.24
C ARG A 139 1.05 -7.11 -12.12
N VAL A 140 1.39 -5.84 -12.28
CA VAL A 140 2.60 -5.44 -12.99
C VAL A 140 3.70 -5.21 -11.96
N CYS A 141 4.77 -6.01 -12.05
CA CYS A 141 5.99 -5.83 -11.26
C CYS A 141 7.09 -5.34 -12.18
N HIS A 142 7.63 -4.15 -11.92
CA HIS A 142 8.80 -3.66 -12.62
C HIS A 142 10.06 -4.05 -11.82
N SER A 143 10.91 -4.87 -12.43
CA SER A 143 12.18 -5.29 -11.84
C SER A 143 13.35 -4.83 -12.71
N LEU A 144 14.40 -4.34 -12.08
CA LEU A 144 15.65 -3.96 -12.75
C LEU A 144 16.56 -5.15 -13.05
N THR A 145 16.22 -6.35 -12.57
CA THR A 145 17.04 -7.55 -12.78
C THR A 145 16.25 -8.67 -13.47
N LYS A 146 16.87 -9.29 -14.49
CA LYS A 146 16.31 -10.40 -15.26
C LYS A 146 15.81 -11.58 -14.40
N LYS A 147 16.47 -11.83 -13.28
CA LYS A 147 16.19 -12.95 -12.36
C LYS A 147 14.87 -12.78 -11.58
N MET A 148 14.39 -11.55 -11.38
CA MET A 148 13.11 -11.28 -10.71
C MET A 148 11.91 -11.31 -11.67
N GLN A 149 12.15 -11.18 -12.98
CA GLN A 149 11.07 -11.26 -13.99
C GLN A 149 10.50 -12.68 -14.11
N GLU A 150 11.33 -13.70 -13.95
CA GLU A 150 10.89 -15.11 -14.07
C GLU A 150 10.05 -15.57 -12.86
N GLN A 151 10.21 -14.95 -11.69
CA GLN A 151 9.44 -15.27 -10.48
C GLN A 151 8.09 -14.54 -10.42
N SER A 152 7.89 -13.45 -11.17
CA SER A 152 6.67 -12.66 -11.15
C SER A 152 5.54 -13.23 -12.03
N LEU A 153 5.84 -14.22 -12.86
CA LEU A 153 4.89 -14.82 -13.81
C LEU A 153 4.11 -16.04 -13.27
N ALA A 154 4.39 -16.46 -12.04
CA ALA A 154 3.61 -17.52 -11.43
C ALA A 154 2.22 -16.99 -11.01
N PRO A 155 1.11 -17.60 -11.49
CA PRO A 155 -0.22 -17.20 -11.08
C PRO A 155 -0.38 -17.48 -9.57
N GLN A 156 -0.39 -16.42 -8.76
CA GLN A 156 -0.80 -16.55 -7.38
C GLN A 156 -2.33 -16.66 -7.36
N GLY A 157 -2.81 -17.87 -7.18
CA GLY A 157 -4.22 -18.13 -7.03
C GLY A 157 -4.78 -17.34 -5.84
N PHE A 158 -5.76 -16.50 -6.10
CA PHE A 158 -6.63 -15.99 -5.06
C PHE A 158 -7.42 -17.18 -4.51
N ALA A 159 -7.07 -17.64 -3.33
CA ALA A 159 -7.90 -18.56 -2.57
C ALA A 159 -9.07 -17.72 -2.02
N GLY A 160 -10.26 -17.97 -2.53
CA GLY A 160 -11.54 -17.75 -1.91
C GLY A 160 -12.12 -16.33 -1.92
N PHE A 161 -13.08 -16.14 -2.80
CA PHE A 161 -14.32 -15.42 -2.53
C PHE A 161 -15.45 -16.45 -2.46
#